data_1fbde172c70288d932db7bc7517ab909
#
_entry.id   1fbde172c70288d932db7bc7517ab909
#
_cell.length_a   1.000
_cell.length_b   1.000
_cell.length_c   1.000
_cell.angle_alpha   90.00
_cell.angle_beta   90.00
_cell.angle_gamma   90.00
#
_symmetry.space_group_name_H-M   'P 1'
#
loop_
_entity.id
_entity.type
_entity.pdbx_description
1 polymer ?
#
loop_
_entity_poly.entity_id
_entity_poly.type
_entity_poly.pdbx_seq_one_letter_code
_entity_poly.pdbx_strand_id
1 'polypeptide(L)'
;MNHDLKDFLAQLLNGQDLTEDQSEELMTALAAGSVEPALAGALLVSLRMKGESAEEVRGFANGMRKAAKEVVLENSSELIDIVGTGGDGSHSFNISTGAALLSAACGLKVAKHGNRSVSSKSGSADLLEFLGYRFPMDADGVKAQIKKNGFSFLFAPNFHPAMKHIAPIRQALGARTVFNILGPLTNPANPSFYLLGAFSSEMASLMASSLSGMDMNRAFVIHGLNGWDEPTPASNFELFDVREGSISHTIIDPSEYGIKKCKEEDLKGGTSEVNAEALLKVFEGKDKSAHEDALILNAGLALQVSGEAKELRDGIEIAKETIKSGKAEDFLSSLRNNE
;
A
#
# COMPACT_ATOMS: atom_id res chain seq x y z
N MET A 1 -15.83 -11.39 -25.84
CA MET A 1 -16.79 -10.58 -26.60
C MET A 1 -16.33 -9.14 -26.47
N ASN A 2 -16.07 -8.43 -27.57
CA ASN A 2 -15.76 -6.97 -27.47
C ASN A 2 -17.07 -6.26 -27.25
N HIS A 3 -17.34 -5.81 -26.03
CA HIS A 3 -18.48 -4.96 -25.74
C HIS A 3 -18.19 -3.53 -26.24
N ASP A 4 -19.23 -2.82 -26.66
CA ASP A 4 -19.06 -1.36 -26.90
C ASP A 4 -18.93 -0.68 -25.51
N LEU A 5 -17.84 0.03 -25.28
CA LEU A 5 -17.62 0.77 -24.01
C LEU A 5 -18.70 1.83 -23.74
N LYS A 6 -19.49 2.21 -24.76
CA LYS A 6 -20.68 3.06 -24.58
C LYS A 6 -21.81 2.32 -23.87
N ASP A 7 -21.89 0.98 -24.02
CA ASP A 7 -22.85 0.16 -23.26
C ASP A 7 -22.50 0.16 -21.78
N PHE A 8 -21.19 0.09 -21.44
CA PHE A 8 -20.74 0.23 -20.05
C PHE A 8 -21.07 1.60 -19.47
N LEU A 9 -20.89 2.67 -20.26
CA LEU A 9 -21.30 4.00 -19.83
C LEU A 9 -22.81 4.09 -19.58
N ALA A 10 -23.62 3.55 -20.47
CA ALA A 10 -25.08 3.52 -20.29
C ALA A 10 -25.48 2.73 -19.03
N GLN A 11 -24.84 1.58 -18.76
CA GLN A 11 -25.04 0.78 -17.55
C GLN A 11 -24.73 1.59 -16.29
N LEU A 12 -23.55 2.23 -16.22
CA LEU A 12 -23.13 3.05 -15.09
C LEU A 12 -24.05 4.28 -14.87
N LEU A 13 -24.48 4.95 -15.93
CA LEU A 13 -25.43 6.08 -15.85
C LEU A 13 -26.79 5.67 -15.31
N ASN A 14 -27.19 4.42 -15.47
CA ASN A 14 -28.39 3.84 -14.89
C ASN A 14 -28.18 3.35 -13.45
N GLY A 15 -27.01 3.58 -12.83
CA GLY A 15 -26.69 3.17 -11.47
C GLY A 15 -26.43 1.66 -11.33
N GLN A 16 -26.16 0.97 -12.42
CA GLN A 16 -25.90 -0.47 -12.43
C GLN A 16 -24.39 -0.75 -12.37
N ASP A 17 -23.99 -1.75 -11.58
CA ASP A 17 -22.59 -2.17 -11.46
C ASP A 17 -22.13 -2.90 -12.73
N LEU A 18 -20.88 -2.67 -13.12
CA LEU A 18 -20.19 -3.54 -14.05
C LEU A 18 -19.83 -4.86 -13.37
N THR A 19 -19.84 -5.94 -14.13
CA THR A 19 -19.26 -7.20 -13.65
C THR A 19 -17.74 -7.10 -13.53
N GLU A 20 -17.11 -8.03 -12.84
CA GLU A 20 -15.65 -8.11 -12.75
C GLU A 20 -15.01 -8.20 -14.13
N ASP A 21 -15.55 -9.05 -15.03
CA ASP A 21 -15.04 -9.20 -16.41
C ASP A 21 -15.20 -7.91 -17.24
N GLN A 22 -16.34 -7.21 -17.14
CA GLN A 22 -16.57 -5.93 -17.81
C GLN A 22 -15.58 -4.87 -17.31
N SER A 23 -15.32 -4.82 -16.03
CA SER A 23 -14.38 -3.89 -15.40
C SER A 23 -12.95 -4.18 -15.80
N GLU A 24 -12.57 -5.45 -15.92
CA GLU A 24 -11.27 -5.87 -16.45
C GLU A 24 -11.12 -5.49 -17.92
N GLU A 25 -12.16 -5.70 -18.75
CA GLU A 25 -12.17 -5.29 -20.16
C GLU A 25 -12.01 -3.77 -20.31
N LEU A 26 -12.74 -2.98 -19.51
CA LEU A 26 -12.61 -1.51 -19.49
C LEU A 26 -11.21 -1.09 -19.10
N MET A 27 -10.65 -1.69 -18.02
CA MET A 27 -9.29 -1.37 -17.57
C MET A 27 -8.25 -1.71 -18.64
N THR A 28 -8.41 -2.84 -19.30
CA THR A 28 -7.53 -3.27 -20.42
C THR A 28 -7.56 -2.28 -21.57
N ALA A 29 -8.74 -1.78 -21.95
CA ALA A 29 -8.90 -0.77 -22.99
C ALA A 29 -8.25 0.58 -22.59
N LEU A 30 -8.42 1.00 -21.33
CA LEU A 30 -7.76 2.20 -20.80
C LEU A 30 -6.23 2.04 -20.80
N ALA A 31 -5.74 0.89 -20.40
CA ALA A 31 -4.30 0.55 -20.37
C ALA A 31 -3.67 0.57 -21.77
N ALA A 32 -4.40 0.12 -22.78
CA ALA A 32 -3.98 0.14 -24.18
C ALA A 32 -4.00 1.56 -24.80
N GLY A 33 -4.65 2.53 -24.15
CA GLY A 33 -4.86 3.86 -24.69
C GLY A 33 -5.84 3.91 -25.88
N SER A 34 -6.71 2.90 -25.98
CA SER A 34 -7.67 2.77 -27.10
C SER A 34 -9.00 3.48 -26.84
N VAL A 35 -9.18 4.06 -25.66
CA VAL A 35 -10.42 4.77 -25.27
C VAL A 35 -10.26 6.26 -25.50
N GLU A 36 -11.21 6.86 -26.22
CA GLU A 36 -11.25 8.30 -26.40
C GLU A 36 -11.28 9.02 -25.04
N PRO A 37 -10.46 10.09 -24.83
CA PRO A 37 -10.35 10.75 -23.52
C PRO A 37 -11.67 11.20 -22.91
N ALA A 38 -12.61 11.70 -23.75
CA ALA A 38 -13.93 12.12 -23.27
C ALA A 38 -14.76 10.94 -22.75
N LEU A 39 -14.72 9.80 -23.45
CA LEU A 39 -15.40 8.58 -23.01
C LEU A 39 -14.75 8.00 -21.76
N ALA A 40 -13.42 7.96 -21.72
CA ALA A 40 -12.69 7.49 -20.54
C ALA A 40 -13.01 8.35 -19.30
N GLY A 41 -13.02 9.66 -19.44
CA GLY A 41 -13.42 10.58 -18.37
C GLY A 41 -14.85 10.35 -17.91
N ALA A 42 -15.81 10.19 -18.85
CA ALA A 42 -17.21 9.93 -18.54
C ALA A 42 -17.37 8.60 -17.76
N LEU A 43 -16.72 7.52 -18.20
CA LEU A 43 -16.75 6.21 -17.54
C LEU A 43 -16.22 6.29 -16.12
N LEU A 44 -15.04 6.89 -15.90
CA LEU A 44 -14.43 7.02 -14.59
C LEU A 44 -15.27 7.88 -13.62
N VAL A 45 -15.85 8.96 -14.11
CA VAL A 45 -16.71 9.83 -13.30
C VAL A 45 -18.04 9.14 -12.97
N SER A 46 -18.65 8.44 -13.94
CA SER A 46 -19.90 7.71 -13.71
C SER A 46 -19.70 6.58 -12.69
N LEU A 47 -18.58 5.86 -12.77
CA LEU A 47 -18.19 4.85 -11.80
C LEU A 47 -18.09 5.45 -10.37
N ARG A 48 -17.41 6.58 -10.25
CA ARG A 48 -17.24 7.31 -8.99
C ARG A 48 -18.56 7.84 -8.43
N MET A 49 -19.44 8.39 -9.30
CA MET A 49 -20.73 8.93 -8.90
C MET A 49 -21.69 7.85 -8.42
N LYS A 50 -21.67 6.68 -9.04
CA LYS A 50 -22.44 5.52 -8.63
C LYS A 50 -21.92 4.96 -7.30
N GLY A 51 -20.61 5.02 -7.07
CA GLY A 51 -19.88 4.29 -6.04
C GLY A 51 -19.37 2.95 -6.58
N GLU A 52 -18.08 2.72 -6.46
CA GLU A 52 -17.44 1.50 -6.96
C GLU A 52 -17.87 0.28 -6.15
N SER A 53 -18.19 -0.86 -6.80
CA SER A 53 -18.43 -2.14 -6.15
C SER A 53 -17.11 -2.92 -5.98
N ALA A 54 -17.13 -3.92 -5.09
CA ALA A 54 -15.96 -4.78 -4.87
C ALA A 54 -15.57 -5.58 -6.14
N GLU A 55 -16.55 -6.01 -6.93
CA GLU A 55 -16.33 -6.69 -8.21
C GLU A 55 -15.69 -5.76 -9.24
N GLU A 56 -16.17 -4.53 -9.34
CA GLU A 56 -15.57 -3.52 -10.21
C GLU A 56 -14.11 -3.24 -9.84
N VAL A 57 -13.83 -3.06 -8.55
CA VAL A 57 -12.45 -2.82 -8.07
C VAL A 57 -11.55 -4.03 -8.39
N ARG A 58 -12.04 -5.27 -8.20
CA ARG A 58 -11.28 -6.48 -8.59
C ARG A 58 -10.99 -6.53 -10.08
N GLY A 59 -11.99 -6.29 -10.91
CA GLY A 59 -11.82 -6.26 -12.37
C GLY A 59 -10.78 -5.23 -12.80
N PHE A 60 -10.85 -4.01 -12.26
CA PHE A 60 -9.83 -2.99 -12.51
C PHE A 60 -8.44 -3.40 -12.02
N ALA A 61 -8.33 -4.02 -10.83
CA ALA A 61 -7.07 -4.50 -10.32
C ALA A 61 -6.47 -5.61 -11.20
N ASN A 62 -7.28 -6.56 -11.64
CA ASN A 62 -6.87 -7.64 -12.54
C ASN A 62 -6.38 -7.10 -13.88
N GLY A 63 -7.12 -6.18 -14.51
CA GLY A 63 -6.72 -5.55 -15.77
C GLY A 63 -5.42 -4.76 -15.62
N MET A 64 -5.23 -4.05 -14.50
CA MET A 64 -4.00 -3.31 -14.25
C MET A 64 -2.81 -4.25 -14.01
N ARG A 65 -2.98 -5.35 -13.25
CA ARG A 65 -1.93 -6.36 -13.05
C ARG A 65 -1.52 -7.03 -14.36
N LYS A 66 -2.48 -7.39 -15.22
CA LYS A 66 -2.20 -7.95 -16.56
C LYS A 66 -1.43 -6.98 -17.47
N ALA A 67 -1.65 -5.68 -17.32
CA ALA A 67 -0.95 -4.64 -18.07
C ALA A 67 0.41 -4.22 -17.43
N ALA A 68 0.72 -4.71 -16.23
CA ALA A 68 1.98 -4.44 -15.56
C ALA A 68 3.12 -5.29 -16.12
N LYS A 69 4.37 -4.87 -15.85
CA LYS A 69 5.53 -5.76 -15.99
C LYS A 69 5.50 -6.76 -14.85
N GLU A 70 5.23 -8.01 -15.17
CA GLU A 70 5.12 -9.08 -14.18
C GLU A 70 6.43 -9.32 -13.44
N VAL A 71 6.33 -9.55 -12.12
CA VAL A 71 7.45 -9.92 -11.25
C VAL A 71 7.16 -11.27 -10.64
N VAL A 72 7.57 -12.35 -11.31
CA VAL A 72 7.41 -13.72 -10.80
C VAL A 72 8.55 -14.03 -9.84
N LEU A 73 8.21 -14.29 -8.58
CA LEU A 73 9.14 -14.69 -7.52
C LEU A 73 8.88 -16.14 -7.11
N GLU A 74 9.94 -16.92 -6.90
CA GLU A 74 9.83 -18.35 -6.53
C GLU A 74 9.06 -18.58 -5.21
N ASN A 75 9.08 -17.59 -4.30
CA ASN A 75 8.45 -17.64 -2.99
C ASN A 75 7.46 -16.47 -2.80
N SER A 76 6.58 -16.22 -3.78
CA SER A 76 5.55 -15.17 -3.66
C SER A 76 4.61 -15.39 -2.47
N SER A 77 4.45 -16.66 -2.03
CA SER A 77 3.66 -17.05 -0.87
C SER A 77 4.17 -16.51 0.48
N GLU A 78 5.39 -15.96 0.52
CA GLU A 78 5.99 -15.39 1.74
C GLU A 78 6.07 -13.85 1.68
N LEU A 79 5.66 -13.24 0.55
CA LEU A 79 5.79 -11.80 0.36
C LEU A 79 4.68 -11.03 1.07
N ILE A 80 5.07 -9.86 1.60
CA ILE A 80 4.13 -8.87 2.12
C ILE A 80 4.31 -7.52 1.41
N ASP A 81 3.19 -6.82 1.14
CA ASP A 81 3.17 -5.39 0.82
C ASP A 81 2.62 -4.58 2.00
N ILE A 82 3.26 -3.44 2.28
CA ILE A 82 2.88 -2.52 3.37
C ILE A 82 2.71 -1.14 2.74
N VAL A 83 1.47 -0.72 2.49
CA VAL A 83 1.20 0.51 1.75
C VAL A 83 -0.15 1.11 2.12
N GLY A 84 -0.27 2.44 2.14
CA GLY A 84 -1.54 3.14 2.26
C GLY A 84 -2.04 3.66 0.91
N THR A 85 -3.32 4.02 0.86
CA THR A 85 -3.93 4.71 -0.29
C THR A 85 -3.35 6.10 -0.51
N GLY A 86 -2.83 6.69 0.56
CA GLY A 86 -2.46 8.10 0.58
C GLY A 86 -3.68 9.03 0.50
N GLY A 87 -3.41 10.35 0.46
CA GLY A 87 -4.46 11.32 0.25
C GLY A 87 -5.36 11.59 1.47
N ASP A 88 -4.96 11.17 2.65
CA ASP A 88 -5.63 11.36 3.93
C ASP A 88 -5.42 12.79 4.51
N GLY A 89 -4.45 13.53 3.99
CA GLY A 89 -4.14 14.89 4.46
C GLY A 89 -3.36 14.94 5.77
N SER A 90 -2.90 13.81 6.30
CA SER A 90 -2.15 13.72 7.56
C SER A 90 -0.82 14.47 7.52
N HIS A 91 -0.14 14.43 6.37
CA HIS A 91 1.24 14.87 6.23
C HIS A 91 2.17 14.22 7.28
N SER A 92 1.89 12.95 7.62
CA SER A 92 2.70 12.13 8.53
C SER A 92 4.13 11.94 7.99
N PHE A 93 5.07 11.61 8.87
CA PHE A 93 6.33 11.07 8.39
C PHE A 93 6.07 9.71 7.71
N ASN A 94 7.01 9.22 6.89
CA ASN A 94 6.76 8.05 6.04
C ASN A 94 6.61 6.73 6.86
N ILE A 95 5.51 6.61 7.63
CA ILE A 95 5.25 5.50 8.56
C ILE A 95 5.26 4.17 7.82
N SER A 96 4.47 4.01 6.75
CA SER A 96 4.38 2.73 6.02
C SER A 96 5.73 2.32 5.40
N THR A 97 6.55 3.30 4.97
CA THR A 97 7.88 2.99 4.42
C THR A 97 8.85 2.57 5.53
N GLY A 98 8.87 3.29 6.66
CA GLY A 98 9.67 2.92 7.82
C GLY A 98 9.26 1.56 8.39
N ALA A 99 7.96 1.30 8.48
CA ALA A 99 7.43 0.01 8.91
C ALA A 99 7.82 -1.14 7.96
N ALA A 100 7.79 -0.90 6.65
CA ALA A 100 8.22 -1.88 5.65
C ALA A 100 9.70 -2.25 5.81
N LEU A 101 10.55 -1.25 6.04
CA LEU A 101 11.97 -1.44 6.32
C LEU A 101 12.19 -2.18 7.65
N LEU A 102 11.48 -1.81 8.72
CA LEU A 102 11.58 -2.48 10.01
C LEU A 102 11.06 -3.92 9.93
N SER A 103 9.98 -4.17 9.20
CA SER A 103 9.45 -5.52 8.97
C SER A 103 10.46 -6.42 8.24
N ALA A 104 11.16 -5.88 7.26
CA ALA A 104 12.24 -6.61 6.59
C ALA A 104 13.43 -6.87 7.53
N ALA A 105 13.79 -5.92 8.40
CA ALA A 105 14.80 -6.12 9.45
C ALA A 105 14.38 -7.19 10.47
N CYS A 106 13.07 -7.38 10.69
CA CYS A 106 12.52 -8.47 11.50
C CYS A 106 12.55 -9.83 10.79
N GLY A 107 12.89 -9.88 9.49
CA GLY A 107 13.02 -11.11 8.71
C GLY A 107 11.92 -11.37 7.68
N LEU A 108 10.91 -10.49 7.55
CA LEU A 108 9.89 -10.61 6.51
C LEU A 108 10.48 -10.36 5.12
N LYS A 109 9.88 -10.99 4.11
CA LYS A 109 10.15 -10.68 2.70
C LYS A 109 9.18 -9.61 2.22
N VAL A 110 9.66 -8.39 2.09
CA VAL A 110 8.84 -7.21 1.77
C VAL A 110 9.01 -6.80 0.31
N ALA A 111 7.96 -6.87 -0.46
CA ALA A 111 7.86 -6.34 -1.83
C ALA A 111 6.96 -5.09 -1.81
N LYS A 112 7.52 -3.95 -1.40
CA LYS A 112 6.73 -2.72 -1.25
C LYS A 112 6.46 -2.08 -2.60
N HIS A 113 5.18 -1.95 -2.96
CA HIS A 113 4.76 -1.15 -4.12
C HIS A 113 4.52 0.29 -3.70
N GLY A 114 5.05 1.25 -4.47
CA GLY A 114 4.91 2.64 -4.10
C GLY A 114 5.34 3.63 -5.16
N ASN A 115 5.18 4.92 -4.85
CA ASN A 115 5.45 6.01 -5.77
C ASN A 115 6.08 7.21 -5.05
N ARG A 116 6.43 8.25 -5.83
CA ARG A 116 6.71 9.58 -5.29
C ARG A 116 5.42 10.22 -4.78
N SER A 117 5.58 11.21 -3.90
CA SER A 117 4.43 11.98 -3.44
C SER A 117 3.82 12.82 -4.56
N VAL A 118 2.49 12.95 -4.52
CA VAL A 118 1.74 13.88 -5.36
C VAL A 118 1.29 15.11 -4.55
N SER A 119 1.00 14.94 -3.27
CA SER A 119 0.42 15.98 -2.40
C SER A 119 1.24 16.28 -1.15
N SER A 120 2.01 15.30 -0.62
CA SER A 120 2.88 15.50 0.54
C SER A 120 4.29 15.96 0.15
N LYS A 121 5.10 16.36 1.13
CA LYS A 121 6.47 16.85 0.91
C LYS A 121 7.48 15.72 0.63
N SER A 122 7.15 14.47 0.97
CA SER A 122 8.01 13.30 0.80
C SER A 122 7.14 12.05 0.60
N GLY A 123 7.28 11.39 -0.53
CA GLY A 123 6.69 10.07 -0.79
C GLY A 123 7.65 8.94 -0.41
N SER A 124 7.18 7.71 -0.55
CA SER A 124 7.99 6.51 -0.25
C SER A 124 9.27 6.45 -1.07
N ALA A 125 9.18 6.73 -2.39
CA ALA A 125 10.35 6.74 -3.27
C ALA A 125 11.31 7.88 -2.92
N ASP A 126 10.79 9.06 -2.57
CA ASP A 126 11.62 10.21 -2.24
C ASP A 126 12.46 9.97 -0.98
N LEU A 127 11.87 9.35 0.05
CA LEU A 127 12.57 8.93 1.26
C LEU A 127 13.65 7.89 0.98
N LEU A 128 13.31 6.83 0.23
CA LEU A 128 14.24 5.74 -0.08
C LEU A 128 15.43 6.22 -0.93
N GLU A 129 15.18 7.10 -1.90
CA GLU A 129 16.24 7.72 -2.71
C GLU A 129 17.18 8.57 -1.83
N PHE A 130 16.63 9.36 -0.90
CA PHE A 130 17.43 10.13 0.06
C PHE A 130 18.29 9.21 0.96
N LEU A 131 17.75 8.05 1.35
CA LEU A 131 18.49 7.03 2.10
C LEU A 131 19.55 6.31 1.25
N GLY A 132 19.67 6.60 -0.05
CA GLY A 132 20.63 6.00 -0.97
C GLY A 132 20.18 4.64 -1.55
N TYR A 133 18.89 4.30 -1.44
CA TYR A 133 18.36 3.08 -2.02
C TYR A 133 18.27 3.17 -3.55
N ARG A 134 18.70 2.12 -4.25
CA ARG A 134 18.63 2.01 -5.72
C ARG A 134 17.40 1.19 -6.13
N PHE A 135 16.52 1.82 -6.88
CA PHE A 135 15.29 1.16 -7.36
C PHE A 135 15.61 0.12 -8.44
N PRO A 136 15.07 -1.11 -8.33
CA PRO A 136 15.16 -2.08 -9.41
C PRO A 136 14.35 -1.60 -10.62
N MET A 137 14.85 -1.88 -11.81
CA MET A 137 14.21 -1.46 -13.06
C MET A 137 13.34 -2.55 -13.67
N ASP A 138 13.51 -3.78 -13.21
CA ASP A 138 12.90 -4.99 -13.76
C ASP A 138 12.72 -6.09 -12.70
N ALA A 139 12.12 -7.20 -13.10
CA ALA A 139 11.85 -8.34 -12.24
C ALA A 139 13.10 -8.98 -11.67
N ASP A 140 14.20 -9.03 -12.43
CA ASP A 140 15.44 -9.68 -11.99
C ASP A 140 16.12 -8.87 -10.89
N GLY A 141 16.08 -7.54 -11.01
CA GLY A 141 16.53 -6.63 -9.95
C GLY A 141 15.72 -6.80 -8.66
N VAL A 142 14.38 -6.93 -8.76
CA VAL A 142 13.51 -7.21 -7.60
C VAL A 142 13.90 -8.53 -6.94
N LYS A 143 14.07 -9.61 -7.74
CA LYS A 143 14.47 -10.93 -7.24
C LYS A 143 15.80 -10.88 -6.49
N ALA A 144 16.79 -10.20 -7.08
CA ALA A 144 18.11 -10.07 -6.49
C ALA A 144 18.05 -9.35 -5.14
N GLN A 145 17.28 -8.26 -5.04
CA GLN A 145 17.13 -7.49 -3.80
C GLN A 145 16.39 -8.28 -2.71
N ILE A 146 15.25 -8.93 -3.03
CA ILE A 146 14.52 -9.79 -2.08
C ILE A 146 15.42 -10.92 -1.58
N LYS A 147 16.17 -11.58 -2.47
CA LYS A 147 17.09 -12.65 -2.08
C LYS A 147 18.25 -12.16 -1.19
N LYS A 148 18.78 -10.97 -1.47
CA LYS A 148 19.92 -10.41 -0.76
C LYS A 148 19.54 -9.87 0.62
N ASN A 149 18.45 -9.09 0.70
CA ASN A 149 18.13 -8.26 1.85
C ASN A 149 16.71 -8.51 2.41
N GLY A 150 15.87 -9.35 1.79
CA GLY A 150 14.48 -9.48 2.18
C GLY A 150 13.58 -8.30 1.82
N PHE A 151 14.09 -7.27 1.13
CA PHE A 151 13.33 -6.06 0.78
C PHE A 151 13.56 -5.65 -0.66
N SER A 152 12.48 -5.28 -1.35
CA SER A 152 12.55 -4.55 -2.61
C SER A 152 11.43 -3.54 -2.72
N PHE A 153 11.72 -2.39 -3.35
CA PHE A 153 10.76 -1.35 -3.62
C PHE A 153 10.41 -1.33 -5.12
N LEU A 154 9.16 -1.68 -5.42
CA LEU A 154 8.63 -1.66 -6.78
C LEU A 154 8.11 -0.24 -7.07
N PHE A 155 8.95 0.56 -7.71
CA PHE A 155 8.60 1.92 -8.08
C PHE A 155 7.56 1.91 -9.21
N ALA A 156 6.33 2.32 -8.93
CA ALA A 156 5.18 2.17 -9.82
C ALA A 156 5.42 2.59 -11.29
N PRO A 157 6.11 3.70 -11.60
CA PRO A 157 6.41 4.07 -12.98
C PRO A 157 7.25 3.04 -13.76
N ASN A 158 8.10 2.25 -13.08
CA ASN A 158 8.93 1.23 -13.73
C ASN A 158 8.11 0.00 -14.13
N PHE A 159 7.03 -0.30 -13.40
CA PHE A 159 6.27 -1.55 -13.53
C PHE A 159 4.88 -1.38 -14.15
N HIS A 160 4.32 -0.16 -14.18
CA HIS A 160 2.99 0.12 -14.75
C HIS A 160 3.06 1.04 -15.99
N PRO A 161 3.56 0.55 -17.13
CA PRO A 161 3.68 1.37 -18.34
C PRO A 161 2.33 1.89 -18.86
N ALA A 162 1.24 1.21 -18.55
CA ALA A 162 -0.13 1.60 -18.90
C ALA A 162 -0.53 2.98 -18.35
N MET A 163 0.08 3.38 -17.21
CA MET A 163 -0.24 4.68 -16.58
C MET A 163 0.05 5.89 -17.46
N LYS A 164 0.92 5.76 -18.48
CA LYS A 164 1.16 6.85 -19.46
C LYS A 164 -0.10 7.28 -20.20
N HIS A 165 -1.06 6.37 -20.41
CA HIS A 165 -2.35 6.66 -21.07
C HIS A 165 -3.40 7.17 -20.08
N ILE A 166 -3.33 6.75 -18.84
CA ILE A 166 -4.32 7.00 -17.78
C ILE A 166 -4.02 8.32 -17.04
N ALA A 167 -2.75 8.59 -16.77
CA ALA A 167 -2.35 9.77 -15.98
C ALA A 167 -2.85 11.11 -16.56
N PRO A 168 -2.82 11.38 -17.88
CA PRO A 168 -3.35 12.62 -18.43
C PRO A 168 -4.86 12.78 -18.20
N ILE A 169 -5.63 11.69 -18.28
CA ILE A 169 -7.07 11.68 -18.03
C ILE A 169 -7.34 12.02 -16.56
N ARG A 170 -6.65 11.36 -15.63
CA ARG A 170 -6.77 11.63 -14.20
C ARG A 170 -6.41 13.08 -13.86
N GLN A 171 -5.36 13.61 -14.46
CA GLN A 171 -4.93 14.99 -14.27
C GLN A 171 -5.99 15.98 -14.76
N ALA A 172 -6.57 15.72 -15.94
CA ALA A 172 -7.62 16.56 -16.51
C ALA A 172 -8.91 16.54 -15.67
N LEU A 173 -9.25 15.38 -15.07
CA LEU A 173 -10.41 15.26 -14.19
C LEU A 173 -10.23 16.01 -12.87
N GLY A 174 -9.02 16.04 -12.31
CA GLY A 174 -8.73 16.69 -11.03
C GLY A 174 -9.54 16.13 -9.84
N ALA A 175 -10.10 14.93 -9.98
CA ALA A 175 -10.98 14.29 -9.00
C ALA A 175 -10.48 12.89 -8.63
N ARG A 176 -10.92 12.40 -7.47
CA ARG A 176 -10.68 11.00 -7.06
C ARG A 176 -11.51 10.07 -7.94
N THR A 177 -10.92 8.95 -8.35
CA THR A 177 -11.52 7.88 -9.15
C THR A 177 -11.09 6.53 -8.59
N VAL A 178 -11.54 5.43 -9.18
CA VAL A 178 -11.11 4.07 -8.84
C VAL A 178 -9.58 3.93 -8.75
N PHE A 179 -8.81 4.69 -9.50
CA PHE A 179 -7.34 4.68 -9.45
C PHE A 179 -6.74 5.12 -8.10
N ASN A 180 -7.50 5.77 -7.24
CA ASN A 180 -7.03 6.11 -5.89
C ASN A 180 -7.06 4.92 -4.94
N ILE A 181 -7.79 3.85 -5.29
CA ILE A 181 -7.89 2.61 -4.53
C ILE A 181 -6.93 1.55 -5.10
N LEU A 182 -6.65 1.60 -6.40
CA LEU A 182 -5.95 0.52 -7.10
C LEU A 182 -4.47 0.39 -6.72
N GLY A 183 -3.81 1.48 -6.30
CA GLY A 183 -2.39 1.44 -5.97
C GLY A 183 -2.01 0.28 -5.05
N PRO A 184 -2.64 0.15 -3.87
CA PRO A 184 -2.40 -0.97 -2.95
C PRO A 184 -2.80 -2.36 -3.47
N LEU A 185 -3.69 -2.43 -4.44
CA LEU A 185 -4.25 -3.70 -4.96
C LEU A 185 -3.54 -4.20 -6.23
N THR A 186 -2.57 -3.47 -6.75
CA THR A 186 -1.95 -3.75 -8.06
C THR A 186 -0.44 -3.96 -7.99
N ASN A 187 0.07 -4.45 -6.85
CA ASN A 187 1.48 -4.78 -6.73
C ASN A 187 1.89 -5.84 -7.76
N PRO A 188 2.89 -5.56 -8.62
CA PRO A 188 3.30 -6.48 -9.69
C PRO A 188 3.92 -7.79 -9.19
N ALA A 189 4.36 -7.86 -7.93
CA ALA A 189 4.92 -9.07 -7.33
C ALA A 189 3.84 -10.01 -6.76
N ASN A 190 2.55 -9.63 -6.80
CA ASN A 190 1.43 -10.40 -6.27
C ASN A 190 1.71 -11.01 -4.89
N PRO A 191 2.00 -10.19 -3.86
CA PRO A 191 2.29 -10.69 -2.53
C PRO A 191 1.09 -11.43 -1.95
N SER A 192 1.35 -12.45 -1.12
CA SER A 192 0.29 -13.22 -0.46
C SER A 192 -0.21 -12.58 0.82
N PHE A 193 0.52 -11.59 1.36
CA PHE A 193 0.15 -10.86 2.55
C PHE A 193 0.12 -9.35 2.29
N TYR A 194 -0.82 -8.67 2.95
CA TYR A 194 -0.97 -7.23 2.81
C TYR A 194 -1.24 -6.55 4.16
N LEU A 195 -0.57 -5.43 4.39
CA LEU A 195 -0.95 -4.44 5.39
C LEU A 195 -1.29 -3.15 4.64
N LEU A 196 -2.58 -2.87 4.48
CA LEU A 196 -3.07 -1.77 3.66
C LEU A 196 -3.75 -0.71 4.51
N GLY A 197 -3.44 0.54 4.25
CA GLY A 197 -4.13 1.67 4.85
C GLY A 197 -5.17 2.30 3.91
N ALA A 198 -6.27 2.80 4.46
CA ALA A 198 -7.35 3.46 3.74
C ALA A 198 -7.73 4.79 4.39
N PHE A 199 -7.95 5.82 3.59
CA PHE A 199 -8.25 7.18 4.06
C PHE A 199 -9.67 7.37 4.63
N SER A 200 -10.55 6.37 4.52
CA SER A 200 -11.88 6.36 5.15
C SER A 200 -12.35 4.95 5.46
N SER A 201 -13.29 4.81 6.40
CA SER A 201 -13.91 3.54 6.80
C SER A 201 -14.61 2.85 5.62
N GLU A 202 -15.34 3.61 4.80
CA GLU A 202 -16.02 3.10 3.61
C GLU A 202 -14.99 2.54 2.60
N MET A 203 -13.86 3.23 2.45
CA MET A 203 -12.78 2.79 1.59
C MET A 203 -12.12 1.53 2.13
N ALA A 204 -11.88 1.45 3.45
CA ALA A 204 -11.34 0.24 4.09
C ALA A 204 -12.26 -0.97 3.87
N SER A 205 -13.56 -0.78 4.05
CA SER A 205 -14.58 -1.81 3.82
C SER A 205 -14.62 -2.28 2.36
N LEU A 206 -14.56 -1.33 1.41
CA LEU A 206 -14.53 -1.64 -0.03
C LEU A 206 -13.25 -2.41 -0.42
N MET A 207 -12.08 -1.98 0.08
CA MET A 207 -10.82 -2.68 -0.15
C MET A 207 -10.83 -4.08 0.45
N ALA A 208 -11.33 -4.24 1.68
CA ALA A 208 -11.48 -5.54 2.33
C ALA A 208 -12.38 -6.48 1.53
N SER A 209 -13.53 -5.97 1.07
CA SER A 209 -14.47 -6.74 0.23
C SER A 209 -13.85 -7.11 -1.12
N SER A 210 -13.06 -6.22 -1.72
CA SER A 210 -12.35 -6.52 -2.97
C SER A 210 -11.30 -7.62 -2.76
N LEU A 211 -10.48 -7.50 -1.72
CA LEU A 211 -9.43 -8.47 -1.39
C LEU A 211 -9.96 -9.85 -1.06
N SER A 212 -11.14 -9.97 -0.42
CA SER A 212 -11.72 -11.27 -0.06
C SER A 212 -12.04 -12.16 -1.26
N GLY A 213 -12.14 -11.58 -2.47
CA GLY A 213 -12.30 -12.30 -3.72
C GLY A 213 -11.02 -12.38 -4.58
N MET A 214 -9.87 -11.97 -4.05
CA MET A 214 -8.58 -12.03 -4.75
C MET A 214 -7.72 -13.18 -4.21
N ASP A 215 -6.82 -13.68 -5.05
CA ASP A 215 -5.84 -14.71 -4.65
C ASP A 215 -4.78 -14.09 -3.72
N MET A 216 -4.92 -14.37 -2.43
CA MET A 216 -3.97 -13.98 -1.37
C MET A 216 -4.22 -14.80 -0.10
N ASN A 217 -3.24 -14.90 0.79
CA ASN A 217 -3.38 -15.65 2.04
C ASN A 217 -4.12 -14.86 3.13
N ARG A 218 -3.70 -13.60 3.35
CA ARG A 218 -4.31 -12.75 4.37
C ARG A 218 -3.97 -11.28 4.14
N ALA A 219 -4.93 -10.41 4.43
CA ALA A 219 -4.69 -8.97 4.45
C ALA A 219 -5.26 -8.33 5.72
N PHE A 220 -4.56 -7.31 6.23
CA PHE A 220 -5.11 -6.34 7.14
C PHE A 220 -5.38 -5.05 6.37
N VAL A 221 -6.64 -4.59 6.37
CA VAL A 221 -6.99 -3.27 5.86
C VAL A 221 -7.34 -2.40 7.06
N ILE A 222 -6.74 -1.22 7.12
CA ILE A 222 -6.76 -0.37 8.30
C ILE A 222 -7.25 1.04 7.96
N HIS A 223 -8.03 1.62 8.89
CA HIS A 223 -8.40 3.02 8.87
C HIS A 223 -8.28 3.61 10.28
N GLY A 224 -7.47 4.64 10.45
CA GLY A 224 -7.37 5.39 11.71
C GLY A 224 -8.63 6.21 11.96
N LEU A 225 -9.21 6.13 13.17
CA LEU A 225 -10.44 6.86 13.51
C LEU A 225 -10.27 8.39 13.47
N ASN A 226 -9.04 8.88 13.37
CA ASN A 226 -8.70 10.27 13.10
C ASN A 226 -8.62 10.62 11.60
N GLY A 227 -8.98 9.69 10.71
CA GLY A 227 -9.00 9.90 9.26
C GLY A 227 -7.71 9.53 8.52
N TRP A 228 -6.71 8.97 9.23
CA TRP A 228 -5.44 8.58 8.63
C TRP A 228 -5.49 7.17 8.00
N ASP A 229 -4.73 6.98 6.95
CA ASP A 229 -4.58 5.68 6.29
C ASP A 229 -3.44 4.83 6.89
N GLU A 230 -3.07 5.12 8.15
CA GLU A 230 -2.02 4.43 8.89
C GLU A 230 -2.44 4.20 10.34
N PRO A 231 -2.19 3.02 10.93
CA PRO A 231 -2.38 2.79 12.36
C PRO A 231 -1.31 3.56 13.13
N THR A 232 -1.73 4.38 14.08
CA THR A 232 -0.81 5.27 14.81
C THR A 232 -1.12 5.29 16.31
N PRO A 233 -0.16 5.71 17.16
CA PRO A 233 -0.41 5.98 18.56
C PRO A 233 -1.39 7.15 18.83
N ALA A 234 -1.71 7.96 17.81
CA ALA A 234 -2.54 9.15 17.98
C ALA A 234 -4.04 8.83 18.06
N SER A 235 -4.46 7.66 17.58
CA SER A 235 -5.87 7.28 17.52
C SER A 235 -6.06 5.77 17.59
N ASN A 236 -7.26 5.34 17.98
CA ASN A 236 -7.73 4.00 17.69
C ASN A 236 -7.90 3.84 16.17
N PHE A 237 -7.92 2.61 15.69
CA PHE A 237 -8.09 2.32 14.28
C PHE A 237 -9.00 1.11 14.05
N GLU A 238 -9.71 1.13 12.94
CA GLU A 238 -10.42 -0.02 12.41
C GLU A 238 -9.44 -0.99 11.76
N LEU A 239 -9.64 -2.27 12.00
CA LEU A 239 -8.88 -3.35 11.38
C LEU A 239 -9.86 -4.35 10.76
N PHE A 240 -9.77 -4.52 9.45
CA PHE A 240 -10.43 -5.58 8.71
C PHE A 240 -9.41 -6.70 8.47
N ASP A 241 -9.58 -7.84 9.12
CA ASP A 241 -8.78 -9.06 8.87
C ASP A 241 -9.48 -9.85 7.76
N VAL A 242 -8.83 -9.90 6.62
CA VAL A 242 -9.37 -10.43 5.37
C VAL A 242 -8.65 -11.73 5.00
N ARG A 243 -9.44 -12.73 4.68
CA ARG A 243 -9.01 -14.00 4.08
C ARG A 243 -9.94 -14.31 2.92
N GLU A 244 -9.62 -15.30 2.12
CA GLU A 244 -10.52 -15.76 1.06
C GLU A 244 -11.94 -16.01 1.61
N GLY A 245 -12.91 -15.32 1.05
CA GLY A 245 -14.34 -15.42 1.42
C GLY A 245 -14.71 -15.02 2.86
N SER A 246 -13.78 -14.43 3.63
CA SER A 246 -14.01 -14.09 5.04
C SER A 246 -13.41 -12.74 5.42
N ILE A 247 -14.19 -11.93 6.11
CA ILE A 247 -13.78 -10.63 6.65
C ILE A 247 -14.24 -10.55 8.10
N SER A 248 -13.34 -10.23 9.02
CA SER A 248 -13.70 -9.80 10.37
C SER A 248 -13.29 -8.35 10.59
N HIS A 249 -14.06 -7.61 11.35
CA HIS A 249 -13.85 -6.20 11.64
C HIS A 249 -13.76 -5.97 13.15
N THR A 250 -12.73 -5.24 13.57
CA THR A 250 -12.50 -4.88 14.97
C THR A 250 -11.96 -3.46 15.07
N ILE A 251 -12.12 -2.83 16.24
CA ILE A 251 -11.47 -1.56 16.56
C ILE A 251 -10.35 -1.88 17.56
N ILE A 252 -9.16 -1.38 17.27
CA ILE A 252 -7.96 -1.58 18.08
C ILE A 252 -7.61 -0.26 18.79
N ASP A 253 -7.40 -0.32 20.10
CA ASP A 253 -6.73 0.75 20.87
C ASP A 253 -5.25 0.38 21.02
N PRO A 254 -4.32 1.12 20.41
CA PRO A 254 -2.89 0.84 20.51
C PRO A 254 -2.37 0.80 21.96
N SER A 255 -3.02 1.54 22.88
CA SER A 255 -2.60 1.59 24.29
C SER A 255 -2.75 0.25 25.03
N GLU A 256 -3.64 -0.64 24.57
CA GLU A 256 -3.79 -1.99 25.14
C GLU A 256 -2.57 -2.89 24.86
N TYR A 257 -1.75 -2.49 23.88
CA TYR A 257 -0.54 -3.20 23.47
C TYR A 257 0.75 -2.52 23.97
N GLY A 258 0.63 -1.56 24.91
CA GLY A 258 1.76 -0.86 25.48
C GLY A 258 2.36 0.22 24.60
N ILE A 259 1.64 0.65 23.57
CA ILE A 259 1.96 1.80 22.73
C ILE A 259 1.46 3.07 23.42
N LYS A 260 2.32 4.07 23.59
CA LYS A 260 1.94 5.29 24.30
C LYS A 260 1.12 6.22 23.40
N LYS A 261 0.00 6.73 23.93
CA LYS A 261 -0.80 7.74 23.21
C LYS A 261 0.03 9.00 22.94
N CYS A 262 -0.09 9.54 21.75
CA CYS A 262 0.57 10.77 21.32
C CYS A 262 -0.45 11.73 20.66
N LYS A 263 -0.01 12.89 20.25
CA LYS A 263 -0.78 13.81 19.41
C LYS A 263 -0.41 13.59 17.95
N GLU A 264 -1.28 13.99 17.04
CA GLU A 264 -1.00 13.96 15.59
C GLU A 264 0.22 14.79 15.21
N GLU A 265 0.44 15.91 15.91
CA GLU A 265 1.61 16.77 15.70
C GLU A 265 2.93 16.05 15.95
N ASP A 266 2.95 15.07 16.86
CA ASP A 266 4.15 14.30 17.20
C ASP A 266 4.57 13.33 16.09
N LEU A 267 3.70 13.11 15.10
CA LEU A 267 3.91 12.22 13.94
C LEU A 267 4.05 12.98 12.62
N LYS A 268 4.04 14.31 12.63
CA LYS A 268 4.16 15.12 11.41
C LYS A 268 5.49 14.88 10.71
N GLY A 269 5.40 14.71 9.40
CA GLY A 269 6.54 14.61 8.52
C GLY A 269 7.01 15.97 7.98
N GLY A 270 8.08 15.92 7.22
CA GLY A 270 8.70 17.05 6.56
C GLY A 270 9.19 16.70 5.16
N THR A 271 10.32 17.28 4.79
CA THR A 271 11.05 16.90 3.58
C THR A 271 11.61 15.47 3.72
N SER A 272 12.06 14.89 2.64
CA SER A 272 12.70 13.55 2.67
C SER A 272 13.90 13.50 3.62
N GLU A 273 14.64 14.58 3.73
CA GLU A 273 15.75 14.73 4.68
C GLU A 273 15.28 14.64 6.13
N VAL A 274 14.26 15.42 6.51
CA VAL A 274 13.69 15.43 7.88
C VAL A 274 13.14 14.04 8.23
N ASN A 275 12.41 13.43 7.30
CA ASN A 275 11.82 12.10 7.52
C ASN A 275 12.91 11.00 7.61
N ALA A 276 13.96 11.11 6.81
CA ALA A 276 15.10 10.20 6.88
C ALA A 276 15.85 10.31 8.20
N GLU A 277 16.08 11.53 8.71
CA GLU A 277 16.71 11.71 10.01
C GLU A 277 15.88 11.11 11.15
N ALA A 278 14.55 11.31 11.13
CA ALA A 278 13.66 10.71 12.12
C ALA A 278 13.73 9.17 12.05
N LEU A 279 13.66 8.60 10.86
CA LEU A 279 13.76 7.17 10.64
C LEU A 279 15.09 6.59 11.12
N LEU A 280 16.21 7.25 10.78
CA LEU A 280 17.54 6.85 11.21
C LEU A 280 17.67 6.79 12.74
N LYS A 281 17.16 7.81 13.46
CA LYS A 281 17.18 7.84 14.92
C LYS A 281 16.39 6.68 15.54
N VAL A 282 15.24 6.30 14.94
CA VAL A 282 14.49 5.12 15.38
C VAL A 282 15.30 3.85 15.17
N PHE A 283 15.88 3.66 13.98
CA PHE A 283 16.63 2.44 13.63
C PHE A 283 17.92 2.28 14.43
N GLU A 284 18.55 3.39 14.81
CA GLU A 284 19.70 3.44 15.72
C GLU A 284 19.31 3.24 17.20
N GLY A 285 18.02 3.08 17.53
CA GLY A 285 17.51 2.96 18.90
C GLY A 285 17.66 4.21 19.75
N LYS A 286 17.88 5.37 19.12
CA LYS A 286 18.08 6.68 19.76
C LYS A 286 16.79 7.46 19.94
N ASP A 287 15.77 7.17 19.16
CA ASP A 287 14.43 7.78 19.26
C ASP A 287 13.51 6.83 20.06
N LYS A 288 12.88 7.38 21.10
CA LYS A 288 11.90 6.71 21.97
C LYS A 288 10.55 7.47 21.95
N SER A 289 10.30 8.18 20.88
CA SER A 289 9.11 9.01 20.68
C SER A 289 7.97 8.27 19.98
N ALA A 290 6.95 9.03 19.60
CA ALA A 290 5.83 8.54 18.81
C ALA A 290 6.23 7.92 17.46
N HIS A 291 7.36 8.34 16.87
CA HIS A 291 7.88 7.75 15.64
C HIS A 291 8.25 6.26 15.83
N GLU A 292 9.01 5.93 16.91
CA GLU A 292 9.34 4.54 17.22
C GLU A 292 8.06 3.73 17.46
N ASP A 293 7.15 4.24 18.28
CA ASP A 293 5.88 3.57 18.60
C ASP A 293 5.03 3.32 17.34
N ALA A 294 4.96 4.27 16.41
CA ALA A 294 4.25 4.12 15.15
C ALA A 294 4.87 3.03 14.26
N LEU A 295 6.21 3.00 14.12
CA LEU A 295 6.89 1.97 13.32
C LEU A 295 6.75 0.58 13.93
N ILE A 296 6.89 0.46 15.25
CA ILE A 296 6.74 -0.81 15.98
C ILE A 296 5.31 -1.35 15.84
N LEU A 297 4.29 -0.49 15.97
CA LEU A 297 2.89 -0.88 15.80
C LEU A 297 2.63 -1.45 14.41
N ASN A 298 3.08 -0.76 13.36
CA ASN A 298 2.89 -1.19 11.98
C ASN A 298 3.70 -2.46 11.65
N ALA A 299 4.94 -2.55 12.09
CA ALA A 299 5.75 -3.77 11.92
C ALA A 299 5.14 -4.96 12.68
N GLY A 300 4.59 -4.72 13.88
CA GLY A 300 3.86 -5.74 14.65
C GLY A 300 2.64 -6.28 13.91
N LEU A 301 1.86 -5.41 13.28
CA LEU A 301 0.73 -5.81 12.44
C LEU A 301 1.19 -6.57 11.19
N ALA A 302 2.31 -6.16 10.56
CA ALA A 302 2.88 -6.87 9.42
C ALA A 302 3.35 -8.28 9.79
N LEU A 303 3.98 -8.46 10.95
CA LEU A 303 4.37 -9.76 11.49
C LEU A 303 3.16 -10.63 11.83
N GLN A 304 2.08 -10.03 12.32
CA GLN A 304 0.86 -10.77 12.64
C GLN A 304 0.09 -11.20 11.37
N VAL A 305 -0.04 -10.34 10.37
CA VAL A 305 -0.75 -10.69 9.14
C VAL A 305 -0.02 -11.77 8.34
N SER A 306 1.32 -11.75 8.35
CA SER A 306 2.16 -12.77 7.69
C SER A 306 2.25 -14.10 8.44
N GLY A 307 1.78 -14.14 9.70
CA GLY A 307 1.81 -15.34 10.53
C GLY A 307 3.13 -15.56 11.30
N GLU A 308 4.11 -14.65 11.17
CA GLU A 308 5.37 -14.70 11.92
C GLU A 308 5.18 -14.34 13.40
N ALA A 309 4.11 -13.61 13.73
CA ALA A 309 3.63 -13.42 15.09
C ALA A 309 2.19 -13.93 15.21
N LYS A 310 1.91 -14.63 16.30
CA LYS A 310 0.56 -15.16 16.55
C LYS A 310 -0.43 -14.05 16.88
N GLU A 311 0.00 -13.09 17.68
CA GLU A 311 -0.78 -11.95 18.13
C GLU A 311 -0.02 -10.64 17.93
N LEU A 312 -0.73 -9.51 17.89
CA LEU A 312 -0.12 -8.19 17.72
C LEU A 312 0.94 -7.90 18.81
N ARG A 313 0.69 -8.32 20.04
CA ARG A 313 1.65 -8.15 21.14
C ARG A 313 2.99 -8.82 20.86
N ASP A 314 2.97 -10.04 20.32
CA ASP A 314 4.19 -10.76 19.97
C ASP A 314 4.96 -10.03 18.87
N GLY A 315 4.24 -9.55 17.84
CA GLY A 315 4.82 -8.79 16.74
C GLY A 315 5.47 -7.47 17.20
N ILE A 316 4.81 -6.76 18.11
CA ILE A 316 5.35 -5.54 18.74
C ILE A 316 6.66 -5.85 19.49
N GLU A 317 6.73 -6.93 20.26
CA GLU A 317 7.94 -7.29 21.00
C GLU A 317 9.09 -7.72 20.06
N ILE A 318 8.79 -8.44 18.96
CA ILE A 318 9.78 -8.75 17.91
C ILE A 318 10.35 -7.45 17.30
N ALA A 319 9.49 -6.50 16.95
CA ALA A 319 9.92 -5.23 16.37
C ALA A 319 10.80 -4.41 17.34
N LYS A 320 10.40 -4.33 18.62
CA LYS A 320 11.20 -3.68 19.68
C LYS A 320 12.58 -4.31 19.84
N GLU A 321 12.64 -5.64 19.91
CA GLU A 321 13.90 -6.34 20.06
C GLU A 321 14.80 -6.19 18.83
N THR A 322 14.23 -6.10 17.63
CA THR A 322 14.95 -5.86 16.39
C THR A 322 15.64 -4.48 16.39
N ILE A 323 14.98 -3.44 16.89
CA ILE A 323 15.60 -2.12 17.07
C ILE A 323 16.67 -2.19 18.17
N LYS A 324 16.32 -2.72 19.34
CA LYS A 324 17.21 -2.77 20.52
C LYS A 324 18.50 -3.56 20.29
N SER A 325 18.42 -4.63 19.49
CA SER A 325 19.60 -5.48 19.17
C SER A 325 20.53 -4.89 18.11
N GLY A 326 20.15 -3.73 17.48
CA GLY A 326 20.90 -3.11 16.39
C GLY A 326 20.62 -3.72 14.99
N LYS A 327 19.84 -4.78 14.90
CA LYS A 327 19.50 -5.40 13.59
C LYS A 327 18.82 -4.44 12.62
N ALA A 328 18.01 -3.51 13.14
CA ALA A 328 17.36 -2.51 12.30
C ALA A 328 18.40 -1.57 11.65
N GLU A 329 19.38 -1.10 12.41
CA GLU A 329 20.48 -0.25 11.93
C GLU A 329 21.35 -0.98 10.90
N ASP A 330 21.72 -2.23 11.20
CA ASP A 330 22.51 -3.08 10.31
C ASP A 330 21.79 -3.31 8.98
N PHE A 331 20.48 -3.60 9.04
CA PHE A 331 19.64 -3.78 7.86
C PHE A 331 19.63 -2.52 6.98
N LEU A 332 19.37 -1.35 7.57
CA LEU A 332 19.32 -0.09 6.82
C LEU A 332 20.69 0.26 6.20
N SER A 333 21.78 -0.05 6.91
CA SER A 333 23.15 0.10 6.38
C SER A 333 23.42 -0.82 5.18
N SER A 334 22.86 -2.04 5.21
CA SER A 334 22.99 -3.00 4.09
C SER A 334 22.28 -2.54 2.82
N LEU A 335 21.19 -1.77 2.94
CA LEU A 335 20.45 -1.23 1.78
C LEU A 335 21.22 -0.15 1.02
N ARG A 336 22.08 0.61 1.71
CA ARG A 336 22.92 1.67 1.12
C ARG A 336 24.08 1.11 0.30
N ASN A 337 24.54 -0.08 0.63
CA ASN A 337 25.71 -0.74 0.03
C ASN A 337 25.32 -1.68 -1.13
N ASN A 338 24.19 -1.46 -1.78
CA ASN A 338 23.76 -2.22 -2.95
C ASN A 338 24.54 -1.75 -4.20
N GLU A 339 25.83 -2.17 -4.30
CA GLU A 339 26.57 -2.21 -5.56
C GLU A 339 26.25 -3.48 -6.35
#